data_a50a753ec2e46547f125960c9cf6d7f7
#
_entry.id   a50a753ec2e46547f125960c9cf6d7f7
#
_cell.length_a   1.000
_cell.length_b   1.000
_cell.length_c   1.000
_cell.angle_alpha   90.00
_cell.angle_beta   90.00
_cell.angle_gamma   90.00
#
_symmetry.space_group_name_H-M   'P 1'
#
loop_
_entity.id
_entity.type
_entity.pdbx_description
1 polymer ?
#
loop_
_entity_poly.entity_id
_entity_poly.type
_entity_poly.pdbx_seq_one_letter_code
_entity_poly.pdbx_strand_id
1 'polypeptide(L)'
;MKAHYRLIAALSALAVWMPAHAQFAKPEDAVKYRKSSLFVMQQHWARVGAMAQGRVPFDAKVAQDNMEVVSTLAKLPWAAFTEGTDKGDTRAKPEIWKESAKFKEAADKFQAEVVKLNAAAKTGNLDNLKAAFGSAAPTCKACHDNFRKD
;
A
#
# COMPACT_ATOMS: atom_id res chain seq x y z
N MET A 1 26.07 -36.10 -52.04
CA MET A 1 25.42 -34.85 -51.63
C MET A 1 24.30 -35.12 -50.61
N LYS A 2 24.59 -35.47 -49.37
CA LYS A 2 23.57 -35.68 -48.29
C LYS A 2 24.24 -35.67 -46.90
N ALA A 3 25.01 -34.62 -46.52
CA ALA A 3 25.72 -34.63 -45.22
C ALA A 3 25.77 -33.26 -44.50
N HIS A 4 24.90 -32.31 -44.78
CA HIS A 4 25.05 -30.96 -44.20
C HIS A 4 23.82 -30.42 -43.40
N TYR A 5 22.85 -31.25 -43.08
CA TYR A 5 21.63 -30.80 -42.40
C TYR A 5 21.44 -31.25 -40.95
N ARG A 6 22.51 -31.68 -40.24
CA ARG A 6 22.39 -32.19 -38.85
C ARG A 6 23.08 -31.36 -37.77
N LEU A 7 23.42 -30.09 -38.02
CA LEU A 7 24.17 -29.25 -37.09
C LEU A 7 23.47 -27.96 -36.65
N ILE A 8 22.17 -27.81 -36.85
CA ILE A 8 21.41 -26.58 -36.45
C ILE A 8 20.30 -26.86 -35.47
N ALA A 9 20.40 -27.86 -34.58
CA ALA A 9 19.35 -28.18 -33.64
C ALA A 9 19.83 -28.24 -32.17
N ALA A 10 20.84 -27.50 -31.78
CA ALA A 10 21.38 -27.51 -30.42
C ALA A 10 21.59 -26.11 -29.80
N LEU A 11 20.89 -25.08 -30.26
CA LEU A 11 20.88 -23.75 -29.64
C LEU A 11 19.47 -23.45 -29.08
N SER A 12 18.98 -24.30 -28.18
CA SER A 12 17.68 -24.07 -27.54
C SER A 12 17.85 -23.97 -26.03
N ALA A 13 17.48 -22.79 -25.52
CA ALA A 13 17.04 -22.56 -24.15
C ALA A 13 18.10 -22.67 -23.04
N LEU A 14 19.08 -21.79 -23.04
CA LEU A 14 19.54 -21.20 -21.80
C LEU A 14 18.47 -20.17 -21.36
N ALA A 15 17.39 -20.64 -20.75
CA ALA A 15 16.51 -19.78 -19.99
C ALA A 15 17.36 -19.22 -18.83
N VAL A 16 17.83 -17.99 -18.98
CA VAL A 16 18.49 -17.24 -17.91
C VAL A 16 17.41 -17.05 -16.84
N TRP A 17 17.44 -17.88 -15.82
CA TRP A 17 16.75 -17.62 -14.57
C TRP A 17 17.39 -16.36 -13.97
N MET A 18 16.88 -15.19 -14.36
CA MET A 18 17.17 -13.96 -13.64
C MET A 18 16.52 -14.13 -12.25
N PRO A 19 17.31 -14.13 -11.17
CA PRO A 19 16.72 -14.08 -9.84
C PRO A 19 15.85 -12.81 -9.80
N ALA A 20 14.58 -12.98 -9.46
CA ALA A 20 13.74 -11.84 -9.15
C ALA A 20 14.42 -11.10 -8.01
N HIS A 21 15.05 -9.96 -8.30
CA HIS A 21 15.69 -9.16 -7.27
C HIS A 21 14.61 -8.79 -6.26
N ALA A 22 14.76 -9.25 -5.04
CA ALA A 22 13.92 -8.81 -3.94
C ALA A 22 13.99 -7.27 -3.88
N GLN A 23 12.85 -6.61 -3.85
CA GLN A 23 12.76 -5.14 -3.81
C GLN A 23 13.57 -4.52 -2.66
N PHE A 24 13.85 -5.31 -1.62
CA PHE A 24 14.62 -4.92 -0.44
C PHE A 24 15.80 -5.88 -0.23
N ALA A 25 16.99 -5.33 0.00
CA ALA A 25 18.20 -6.11 0.21
C ALA A 25 18.18 -6.90 1.54
N LYS A 26 17.46 -6.38 2.56
CA LYS A 26 17.32 -6.99 3.88
C LYS A 26 15.87 -6.90 4.38
N PRO A 27 15.41 -7.87 5.18
CA PRO A 27 14.08 -7.82 5.78
C PRO A 27 13.82 -6.54 6.61
N GLU A 28 14.83 -6.03 7.31
CA GLU A 28 14.74 -4.83 8.12
C GLU A 28 14.45 -3.59 7.27
N ASP A 29 14.99 -3.53 6.05
CA ASP A 29 14.72 -2.42 5.12
C ASP A 29 13.27 -2.42 4.66
N ALA A 30 12.70 -3.60 4.40
CA ALA A 30 11.28 -3.74 4.10
C ALA A 30 10.39 -3.29 5.28
N VAL A 31 10.73 -3.71 6.51
CA VAL A 31 10.03 -3.27 7.72
C VAL A 31 10.11 -1.76 7.88
N LYS A 32 11.29 -1.18 7.76
CA LYS A 32 11.51 0.27 7.85
C LYS A 32 10.72 1.02 6.77
N TYR A 33 10.77 0.55 5.52
CA TYR A 33 10.07 1.16 4.40
C TYR A 33 8.56 1.23 4.63
N ARG A 34 7.91 0.09 4.98
CA ARG A 34 6.45 0.10 5.21
C ARG A 34 6.05 0.93 6.43
N LYS A 35 6.83 0.90 7.52
CA LYS A 35 6.59 1.73 8.71
C LYS A 35 6.69 3.20 8.38
N SER A 36 7.72 3.61 7.64
CA SER A 36 7.94 5.02 7.27
C SER A 36 6.85 5.53 6.33
N SER A 37 6.49 4.77 5.29
CA SER A 37 5.44 5.17 4.35
C SER A 37 4.07 5.25 5.03
N LEU A 38 3.73 4.29 5.88
CA LEU A 38 2.49 4.31 6.67
C LEU A 38 2.48 5.46 7.68
N PHE A 39 3.61 5.77 8.32
CA PHE A 39 3.71 6.89 9.25
C PHE A 39 3.47 8.23 8.54
N VAL A 40 4.15 8.48 7.42
CA VAL A 40 3.96 9.74 6.67
C VAL A 40 2.52 9.83 6.15
N MET A 41 1.98 8.75 5.58
CA MET A 41 0.59 8.70 5.15
C MET A 41 -0.38 9.07 6.28
N GLN A 42 -0.18 8.52 7.47
CA GLN A 42 -1.01 8.78 8.64
C GLN A 42 -0.96 10.25 9.08
N GLN A 43 0.18 10.94 8.96
CA GLN A 43 0.29 12.37 9.29
C GLN A 43 -0.59 13.23 8.35
N HIS A 44 -0.58 12.93 7.05
CA HIS A 44 -1.43 13.62 6.08
C HIS A 44 -2.90 13.25 6.22
N TRP A 45 -3.20 11.96 6.45
CA TRP A 45 -4.54 11.48 6.75
C TRP A 45 -5.16 12.16 7.98
N ALA A 46 -4.40 12.33 9.05
CA ALA A 46 -4.86 12.96 10.28
C ALA A 46 -5.29 14.43 10.09
N ARG A 47 -4.59 15.18 9.22
CA ARG A 47 -4.97 16.55 8.88
C ARG A 47 -6.30 16.60 8.15
N VAL A 48 -6.50 15.74 7.17
CA VAL A 48 -7.78 15.61 6.45
C VAL A 48 -8.90 15.21 7.40
N GLY A 49 -8.65 14.23 8.27
CA GLY A 49 -9.60 13.78 9.29
C GLY A 49 -9.96 14.86 10.30
N ALA A 50 -9.03 15.73 10.67
CA ALA A 50 -9.31 16.86 11.57
C ALA A 50 -10.30 17.84 10.94
N MET A 51 -10.17 18.14 9.64
CA MET A 51 -11.11 18.98 8.89
C MET A 51 -12.47 18.29 8.71
N ALA A 52 -12.46 17.02 8.29
CA ALA A 52 -13.69 16.27 8.08
C ALA A 52 -14.52 16.08 9.36
N GLN A 53 -13.87 16.04 10.53
CA GLN A 53 -14.51 15.92 11.83
C GLN A 53 -14.80 17.28 12.50
N GLY A 54 -14.53 18.40 11.84
CA GLY A 54 -14.77 19.74 12.37
C GLY A 54 -13.86 20.14 13.53
N ARG A 55 -12.75 19.44 13.75
CA ARG A 55 -11.77 19.78 14.81
C ARG A 55 -10.90 20.98 14.48
N VAL A 56 -10.76 21.26 13.18
CA VAL A 56 -10.11 22.47 12.64
C VAL A 56 -10.96 23.01 11.50
N PRO A 57 -10.84 24.30 11.15
CA PRO A 57 -11.52 24.88 9.99
C PRO A 57 -11.18 24.12 8.71
N PHE A 58 -12.16 24.00 7.82
CA PHE A 58 -11.96 23.39 6.51
C PHE A 58 -11.23 24.37 5.58
N ASP A 59 -10.17 23.86 4.97
CA ASP A 59 -9.43 24.49 3.87
C ASP A 59 -9.35 23.51 2.70
N ALA A 60 -10.01 23.84 1.59
CA ALA A 60 -10.12 22.99 0.44
C ALA A 60 -8.75 22.68 -0.20
N LYS A 61 -7.85 23.68 -0.28
CA LYS A 61 -6.51 23.51 -0.85
C LYS A 61 -5.66 22.58 0.03
N VAL A 62 -5.68 22.81 1.33
CA VAL A 62 -4.96 21.97 2.30
C VAL A 62 -5.48 20.53 2.28
N ALA A 63 -6.81 20.35 2.16
CA ALA A 63 -7.40 19.00 2.05
C ALA A 63 -6.93 18.28 0.78
N GLN A 64 -6.94 18.96 -0.37
CA GLN A 64 -6.47 18.42 -1.65
C GLN A 64 -4.99 18.01 -1.58
N ASP A 65 -4.12 18.93 -1.14
CA ASP A 65 -2.66 18.70 -1.08
C ASP A 65 -2.33 17.49 -0.18
N ASN A 66 -3.00 17.39 0.98
CA ASN A 66 -2.80 16.24 1.88
C ASN A 66 -3.34 14.94 1.26
N MET A 67 -4.46 14.97 0.55
CA MET A 67 -5.02 13.78 -0.10
C MET A 67 -4.20 13.30 -1.30
N GLU A 68 -3.52 14.17 -2.02
CA GLU A 68 -2.57 13.77 -3.07
C GLU A 68 -1.41 12.95 -2.49
N VAL A 69 -0.84 13.40 -1.36
CA VAL A 69 0.20 12.64 -0.64
C VAL A 69 -0.34 11.30 -0.16
N VAL A 70 -1.52 11.28 0.49
CA VAL A 70 -2.16 10.03 0.93
C VAL A 70 -2.39 9.08 -0.23
N SER A 71 -2.93 9.56 -1.34
CA SER A 71 -3.22 8.76 -2.54
C SER A 71 -1.97 8.13 -3.15
N THR A 72 -0.85 8.83 -3.10
CA THR A 72 0.45 8.30 -3.55
C THR A 72 0.98 7.24 -2.58
N LEU A 73 1.01 7.56 -1.30
CA LEU A 73 1.57 6.68 -0.26
C LEU A 73 0.72 5.43 -0.02
N ALA A 74 -0.60 5.49 -0.24
CA ALA A 74 -1.51 4.35 -0.09
C ALA A 74 -1.17 3.15 -0.97
N LYS A 75 -0.35 3.32 -1.99
CA LYS A 75 0.07 2.26 -2.92
C LYS A 75 1.38 1.57 -2.51
N LEU A 76 2.18 2.22 -1.66
CA LEU A 76 3.58 1.85 -1.46
C LEU A 76 3.83 0.72 -0.46
N PRO A 77 3.18 0.63 0.72
CA PRO A 77 3.66 -0.23 1.80
C PRO A 77 3.47 -1.73 1.54
N TRP A 78 2.57 -2.10 0.64
CA TRP A 78 2.08 -3.48 0.50
C TRP A 78 3.14 -4.44 -0.02
N ALA A 79 3.98 -4.00 -0.96
CA ALA A 79 5.09 -4.79 -1.49
C ALA A 79 6.19 -5.08 -0.44
N ALA A 80 6.18 -4.37 0.69
CA ALA A 80 7.14 -4.56 1.78
C ALA A 80 6.68 -5.56 2.86
N PHE A 81 5.55 -6.25 2.67
CA PHE A 81 5.11 -7.35 3.51
C PHE A 81 5.58 -8.70 2.94
N THR A 82 6.87 -8.80 2.65
CA THR A 82 7.51 -10.02 2.14
C THR A 82 7.71 -11.05 3.25
N GLU A 83 7.91 -12.32 2.89
CA GLU A 83 8.24 -13.38 3.84
C GLU A 83 9.47 -13.02 4.68
N GLY A 84 9.50 -13.44 5.93
CA GLY A 84 10.60 -13.15 6.87
C GLY A 84 10.59 -11.74 7.45
N THR A 85 9.60 -10.89 7.14
CA THR A 85 9.46 -9.54 7.69
C THR A 85 8.44 -9.42 8.83
N ASP A 86 8.09 -10.55 9.43
CA ASP A 86 7.20 -10.67 10.61
C ASP A 86 7.94 -10.48 11.95
N LYS A 87 9.27 -10.40 11.91
CA LYS A 87 10.16 -10.31 13.05
C LYS A 87 10.79 -8.92 13.21
N GLY A 88 11.41 -8.69 14.36
CA GLY A 88 12.10 -7.43 14.66
C GLY A 88 11.15 -6.30 15.07
N ASP A 89 11.50 -5.05 14.75
CA ASP A 89 10.74 -3.86 15.12
C ASP A 89 9.49 -3.68 14.26
N THR A 90 8.53 -4.60 14.41
CA THR A 90 7.27 -4.58 13.66
C THR A 90 6.07 -4.94 14.54
N ARG A 91 4.94 -4.26 14.29
CA ARG A 91 3.64 -4.59 14.88
C ARG A 91 2.79 -5.46 13.94
N ALA A 92 3.34 -5.92 12.82
CA ALA A 92 2.64 -6.84 11.91
C ALA A 92 2.38 -8.18 12.61
N LYS A 93 1.13 -8.66 12.51
CA LYS A 93 0.77 -10.00 13.00
C LYS A 93 1.16 -11.06 11.97
N PRO A 94 1.50 -12.29 12.38
CA PRO A 94 1.78 -13.41 11.46
C PRO A 94 0.63 -13.74 10.52
N GLU A 95 -0.59 -13.36 10.86
CA GLU A 95 -1.81 -13.55 10.07
C GLU A 95 -1.72 -12.87 8.69
N ILE A 96 -0.92 -11.83 8.54
CA ILE A 96 -0.65 -11.17 7.25
C ILE A 96 -0.16 -12.19 6.20
N TRP A 97 0.73 -13.09 6.60
CA TRP A 97 1.31 -14.10 5.70
C TRP A 97 0.48 -15.38 5.65
N LYS A 98 -0.16 -15.76 6.76
CA LYS A 98 -1.04 -16.94 6.83
C LYS A 98 -2.34 -16.74 6.07
N GLU A 99 -2.90 -15.52 6.11
CA GLU A 99 -4.16 -15.15 5.50
C GLU A 99 -3.93 -14.07 4.42
N SER A 100 -2.93 -14.26 3.57
CA SER A 100 -2.46 -13.27 2.60
C SER A 100 -3.57 -12.76 1.66
N ALA A 101 -4.53 -13.61 1.30
CA ALA A 101 -5.68 -13.20 0.48
C ALA A 101 -6.56 -12.19 1.22
N LYS A 102 -6.86 -12.41 2.51
CA LYS A 102 -7.65 -11.47 3.31
C LYS A 102 -6.90 -10.16 3.58
N PHE A 103 -5.58 -10.25 3.79
CA PHE A 103 -4.75 -9.06 3.93
C PHE A 103 -4.75 -8.21 2.65
N LYS A 104 -4.59 -8.88 1.50
CA LYS A 104 -4.68 -8.21 0.20
C LYS A 104 -6.04 -7.56 -0.02
N GLU A 105 -7.13 -8.25 0.28
CA GLU A 105 -8.49 -7.70 0.17
C GLU A 105 -8.67 -6.44 1.04
N ALA A 106 -8.18 -6.47 2.28
CA ALA A 106 -8.22 -5.31 3.17
C ALA A 106 -7.40 -4.13 2.62
N ALA A 107 -6.22 -4.39 2.06
CA ALA A 107 -5.38 -3.39 1.41
C ALA A 107 -6.04 -2.79 0.16
N ASP A 108 -6.63 -3.64 -0.70
CA ASP A 108 -7.32 -3.20 -1.91
C ASP A 108 -8.55 -2.34 -1.57
N LYS A 109 -9.33 -2.75 -0.55
CA LYS A 109 -10.48 -1.98 -0.05
C LYS A 109 -10.07 -0.61 0.45
N PHE A 110 -9.00 -0.53 1.26
CA PHE A 110 -8.47 0.75 1.72
C PHE A 110 -8.06 1.63 0.55
N GLN A 111 -7.31 1.10 -0.42
CA GLN A 111 -6.86 1.85 -1.60
C GLN A 111 -8.06 2.38 -2.43
N ALA A 112 -9.10 1.55 -2.60
CA ALA A 112 -10.32 1.96 -3.32
C ALA A 112 -11.03 3.12 -2.62
N GLU A 113 -11.14 3.09 -1.28
CA GLU A 113 -11.74 4.20 -0.52
C GLU A 113 -10.86 5.45 -0.54
N VAL A 114 -9.52 5.33 -0.54
CA VAL A 114 -8.61 6.46 -0.72
C VAL A 114 -8.81 7.15 -2.07
N VAL A 115 -9.05 6.39 -3.14
CA VAL A 115 -9.35 6.97 -4.47
C VAL A 115 -10.62 7.83 -4.41
N LYS A 116 -11.69 7.32 -3.78
CA LYS A 116 -12.96 8.06 -3.61
C LYS A 116 -12.78 9.30 -2.75
N LEU A 117 -12.04 9.18 -1.65
CA LEU A 117 -11.78 10.31 -0.74
C LEU A 117 -10.92 11.39 -1.43
N ASN A 118 -9.94 11.00 -2.24
CA ASN A 118 -9.15 11.94 -3.04
C ASN A 118 -10.02 12.67 -4.08
N ALA A 119 -10.93 11.95 -4.73
CA ALA A 119 -11.89 12.57 -5.65
C ALA A 119 -12.81 13.56 -4.92
N ALA A 120 -13.31 13.20 -3.73
CA ALA A 120 -14.14 14.07 -2.91
C ALA A 120 -13.38 15.34 -2.46
N ALA A 121 -12.12 15.22 -2.05
CA ALA A 121 -11.28 16.36 -1.68
C ALA A 121 -11.11 17.36 -2.85
N LYS A 122 -10.95 16.84 -4.07
CA LYS A 122 -10.83 17.65 -5.30
C LYS A 122 -12.07 18.48 -5.62
N THR A 123 -13.25 18.12 -5.08
CA THR A 123 -14.47 18.95 -5.25
C THR A 123 -14.42 20.25 -4.48
N GLY A 124 -13.53 20.41 -3.50
CA GLY A 124 -13.48 21.54 -2.59
C GLY A 124 -14.70 21.68 -1.68
N ASN A 125 -15.54 20.63 -1.60
CA ASN A 125 -16.77 20.62 -0.82
C ASN A 125 -16.59 19.82 0.47
N LEU A 126 -16.87 20.43 1.63
CA LEU A 126 -16.71 19.81 2.93
C LEU A 126 -17.64 18.61 3.15
N ASP A 127 -18.87 18.67 2.67
CA ASP A 127 -19.83 17.55 2.91
C ASP A 127 -19.42 16.32 2.10
N ASN A 128 -18.94 16.51 0.88
CA ASN A 128 -18.36 15.43 0.08
C ASN A 128 -17.14 14.80 0.80
N LEU A 129 -16.26 15.64 1.35
CA LEU A 129 -15.09 15.19 2.10
C LEU A 129 -15.50 14.39 3.34
N LYS A 130 -16.48 14.88 4.12
CA LYS A 130 -17.01 14.19 5.32
C LYS A 130 -17.57 12.82 4.98
N ALA A 131 -18.43 12.73 3.96
CA ALA A 131 -19.06 11.49 3.53
C ALA A 131 -18.00 10.45 3.11
N ALA A 132 -17.05 10.86 2.26
CA ALA A 132 -15.99 9.96 1.80
C ALA A 132 -15.02 9.57 2.91
N PHE A 133 -14.68 10.48 3.83
CA PHE A 133 -13.84 10.18 4.99
C PHE A 133 -14.53 9.19 5.94
N GLY A 134 -15.83 9.34 6.16
CA GLY A 134 -16.64 8.42 6.95
C GLY A 134 -16.65 7.00 6.41
N SER A 135 -16.59 6.84 5.08
CA SER A 135 -16.49 5.51 4.43
C SER A 135 -15.07 4.94 4.47
N ALA A 136 -14.06 5.80 4.32
CA ALA A 136 -12.68 5.36 4.24
C ALA A 136 -12.05 5.04 5.61
N ALA A 137 -12.34 5.81 6.66
CA ALA A 137 -11.74 5.65 7.98
C ALA A 137 -11.94 4.26 8.63
N PRO A 138 -13.12 3.62 8.54
CA PRO A 138 -13.33 2.27 9.07
C PRO A 138 -12.43 1.21 8.42
N THR A 139 -11.95 1.40 7.19
CA THR A 139 -11.07 0.42 6.53
C THR A 139 -9.70 0.32 7.20
N CYS A 140 -9.18 1.44 7.73
CA CYS A 140 -7.95 1.44 8.52
C CYS A 140 -8.12 0.60 9.78
N LYS A 141 -9.22 0.82 10.51
CA LYS A 141 -9.50 0.10 11.75
C LYS A 141 -9.67 -1.40 11.50
N ALA A 142 -10.48 -1.78 10.52
CA ALA A 142 -10.74 -3.18 10.20
C ALA A 142 -9.46 -3.95 9.85
N CYS A 143 -8.55 -3.33 9.09
CA CYS A 143 -7.23 -3.92 8.80
C CYS A 143 -6.38 -4.04 10.06
N HIS A 144 -6.33 -3.00 10.90
CA HIS A 144 -5.53 -2.99 12.13
C HIS A 144 -6.01 -4.04 13.13
N ASP A 145 -7.29 -4.20 13.34
CA ASP A 145 -7.87 -5.18 14.27
C ASP A 145 -7.42 -6.62 13.92
N ASN A 146 -7.32 -6.93 12.63
CA ASN A 146 -6.97 -8.27 12.16
C ASN A 146 -5.45 -8.49 12.04
N PHE A 147 -4.70 -7.48 11.61
CA PHE A 147 -3.33 -7.65 11.09
C PHE A 147 -2.25 -6.87 11.86
N ARG A 148 -2.63 -6.08 12.88
CA ARG A 148 -1.69 -5.26 13.66
C ARG A 148 -1.78 -5.60 15.16
N LYS A 149 -0.62 -5.76 15.82
CA LYS A 149 -0.52 -5.87 17.29
C LYS A 149 -0.82 -4.50 17.93
N ASP A 150 -1.35 -4.51 19.13
CA ASP A 150 -1.60 -3.31 19.95
C ASP A 150 -0.31 -2.60 20.36
#